data_7922a211c3958a006fafd6f754fa01e7
#
_entry.id   7922a211c3958a006fafd6f754fa01e7
#
_cell.length_a   1.000
_cell.length_b   1.000
_cell.length_c   1.000
_cell.angle_alpha   90.00
_cell.angle_beta   90.00
_cell.angle_gamma   90.00
#
_symmetry.space_group_name_H-M   'P 1'
#
loop_
_entity.id
_entity.type
_entity.pdbx_description
1 polymer ?
#
loop_
_entity_poly.entity_id
_entity_poly.type
_entity_poly.pdbx_seq_one_letter_code
_entity_poly.pdbx_strand_id
1 'polypeptide(L)'
;ESVCRRKRRKNEGKFQIRLCDADWQAKCINYLIENEGIEIVFSHFHNVDLEMHKFVRFLVDKGQNKQPEAVYEKFVEDVYLQTDYYIGQFMHLLDEGWTVLLVSDHAQVCPVNLPTYLGDILGVNVRIMQELGFTALKTDENGNELREIDWSKTKAIAIRENDIYINVKGRDKYGIVEPEDQYEVEEEV
;
A
#
# COMPACT_ATOMS: atom_id res chain seq x y z
N GLU A 1 20.55 25.32 -7.10
CA GLU A 1 20.05 25.12 -5.71
C GLU A 1 18.55 24.90 -5.77
N SER A 2 18.13 23.66 -5.50
CA SER A 2 16.78 23.17 -5.71
C SER A 2 15.74 23.94 -4.87
N VAL A 3 14.58 24.18 -5.47
CA VAL A 3 13.36 24.73 -4.84
C VAL A 3 12.99 24.01 -3.52
N CYS A 4 13.45 22.79 -3.34
CA CYS A 4 13.26 21.96 -2.16
C CYS A 4 13.87 22.48 -0.86
N ARG A 5 14.85 23.41 -0.90
CA ARG A 5 15.53 23.92 0.32
C ARG A 5 14.90 25.16 0.94
N ARG A 6 13.94 25.82 0.30
CA ARG A 6 13.32 27.03 0.83
C ARG A 6 11.87 26.81 1.25
N LYS A 7 11.63 26.82 2.53
CA LYS A 7 10.39 26.97 3.32
C LYS A 7 9.85 25.71 4.00
N ARG A 8 10.44 25.39 5.14
CA ARG A 8 9.77 24.62 6.20
C ARG A 8 8.78 25.52 6.95
N ARG A 9 7.53 25.56 6.53
CA ARG A 9 6.40 25.89 7.41
C ARG A 9 5.65 24.59 7.72
N LYS A 10 5.30 24.37 8.99
CA LYS A 10 4.92 23.07 9.56
C LYS A 10 3.74 22.32 8.90
N ASN A 11 2.90 22.97 8.09
CA ASN A 11 1.75 22.35 7.42
C ASN A 11 1.84 22.30 5.88
N GLU A 12 2.77 23.04 5.26
CA GLU A 12 3.06 22.99 3.83
C GLU A 12 4.10 21.92 3.48
N GLY A 13 4.74 21.34 4.49
CA GLY A 13 5.94 20.52 4.32
C GLY A 13 5.71 19.20 3.58
N LYS A 14 4.57 18.55 3.78
CA LYS A 14 4.30 17.25 3.14
C LYS A 14 4.00 17.40 1.64
N PHE A 15 3.23 18.41 1.28
CA PHE A 15 2.92 18.73 -0.11
C PHE A 15 4.19 19.08 -0.90
N GLN A 16 5.06 19.92 -0.34
CA GLN A 16 6.31 20.31 -1.00
C GLN A 16 7.33 19.16 -1.11
N ILE A 17 7.40 18.26 -0.13
CA ILE A 17 8.27 17.09 -0.19
C ILE A 17 7.87 16.20 -1.36
N ARG A 18 6.59 15.93 -1.55
CA ARG A 18 6.09 15.07 -2.63
C ARG A 18 6.20 15.68 -4.03
N LEU A 19 6.06 17.01 -4.13
CA LEU A 19 6.37 17.72 -5.37
C LEU A 19 7.86 17.60 -5.71
N CYS A 20 8.73 17.61 -4.72
CA CYS A 20 10.16 17.36 -4.92
C CYS A 20 10.44 15.94 -5.39
N ASP A 21 9.74 14.95 -4.84
CA ASP A 21 9.88 13.55 -5.25
C ASP A 21 9.40 13.36 -6.70
N ALA A 22 8.25 13.94 -7.06
CA ALA A 22 7.71 13.94 -8.41
C ALA A 22 8.67 14.60 -9.42
N ASP A 23 9.17 15.77 -9.10
CA ASP A 23 10.13 16.51 -9.92
C ASP A 23 11.45 15.77 -10.08
N TRP A 24 11.96 15.19 -8.99
CA TRP A 24 13.18 14.40 -9.03
C TRP A 24 13.04 13.15 -9.88
N GLN A 25 11.97 12.38 -9.68
CA GLN A 25 11.71 11.15 -10.42
C GLN A 25 11.54 11.43 -11.92
N ALA A 26 10.74 12.45 -12.27
CA ALA A 26 10.54 12.86 -13.66
C ALA A 26 11.85 13.28 -14.33
N LYS A 27 12.69 14.07 -13.64
CA LYS A 27 14.00 14.49 -14.15
C LYS A 27 14.96 13.31 -14.34
N CYS A 28 14.97 12.35 -13.43
CA CYS A 28 15.79 11.15 -13.58
C CYS A 28 15.35 10.33 -14.80
N ILE A 29 14.03 10.14 -15.00
CA ILE A 29 13.51 9.39 -16.14
C ILE A 29 13.87 10.09 -17.46
N ASN A 30 13.58 11.39 -17.57
CA ASN A 30 13.91 12.15 -18.79
C ASN A 30 15.41 12.12 -19.07
N TYR A 31 16.25 12.28 -18.04
CA TYR A 31 17.71 12.16 -18.21
C TYR A 31 18.13 10.80 -18.78
N LEU A 32 17.54 9.70 -18.27
CA LEU A 32 17.85 8.35 -18.75
C LEU A 32 17.40 8.16 -20.21
N ILE A 33 16.25 8.67 -20.60
CA ILE A 33 15.76 8.64 -21.97
C ILE A 33 16.73 9.40 -22.88
N GLU A 34 17.07 10.63 -22.52
CA GLU A 34 17.87 11.53 -23.35
C GLU A 34 19.34 11.12 -23.48
N ASN A 35 19.91 10.53 -22.42
CA ASN A 35 21.37 10.32 -22.33
C ASN A 35 21.78 8.85 -22.37
N GLU A 36 20.91 7.92 -22.00
CA GLU A 36 21.24 6.49 -21.91
C GLU A 36 20.51 5.63 -22.95
N GLY A 37 19.74 6.25 -23.85
CA GLY A 37 19.04 5.57 -24.95
C GLY A 37 17.97 4.57 -24.48
N ILE A 38 17.29 4.89 -23.38
CA ILE A 38 16.19 4.06 -22.85
C ILE A 38 14.97 4.24 -23.78
N GLU A 39 14.43 3.11 -24.25
CA GLU A 39 13.28 3.07 -25.18
C GLU A 39 11.98 2.61 -24.48
N ILE A 40 12.06 2.04 -23.29
CA ILE A 40 10.92 1.57 -22.52
C ILE A 40 11.09 2.04 -21.07
N VAL A 41 10.07 2.72 -20.57
CA VAL A 41 10.00 3.18 -19.17
C VAL A 41 8.75 2.65 -18.51
N PHE A 42 8.91 2.02 -17.37
CA PHE A 42 7.82 1.71 -16.46
C PHE A 42 8.03 2.50 -15.16
N SER A 43 7.10 3.37 -14.84
CA SER A 43 7.18 4.23 -13.66
C SER A 43 5.91 4.11 -12.81
N HIS A 44 6.10 4.02 -11.51
CA HIS A 44 5.02 4.01 -10.54
C HIS A 44 5.01 5.31 -9.74
N PHE A 45 3.90 6.05 -9.82
CA PHE A 45 3.69 7.26 -9.05
C PHE A 45 2.59 7.03 -8.02
N HIS A 46 3.00 6.75 -6.78
CA HIS A 46 2.16 6.21 -5.70
C HIS A 46 1.40 7.28 -4.89
N ASN A 47 1.36 8.51 -5.36
CA ASN A 47 0.89 9.63 -4.55
C ASN A 47 -0.62 9.59 -4.28
N VAL A 48 -1.42 9.33 -5.32
CA VAL A 48 -2.89 9.25 -5.20
C VAL A 48 -3.27 8.12 -4.25
N ASP A 49 -2.73 6.93 -4.46
CA ASP A 49 -3.02 5.75 -3.65
C ASP A 49 -2.71 5.98 -2.17
N LEU A 50 -1.48 6.37 -1.84
CA LEU A 50 -1.05 6.59 -0.46
C LEU A 50 -1.90 7.62 0.29
N GLU A 51 -2.34 8.67 -0.39
CA GLU A 51 -3.12 9.72 0.26
C GLU A 51 -4.61 9.37 0.32
N MET A 52 -5.15 8.72 -0.71
CA MET A 52 -6.53 8.28 -0.70
C MET A 52 -6.77 7.21 0.36
N HIS A 53 -5.89 6.26 0.55
CA HIS A 53 -5.98 5.28 1.65
C HIS A 53 -6.11 5.93 3.03
N LYS A 54 -5.48 7.09 3.23
CA LYS A 54 -5.53 7.81 4.51
C LYS A 54 -6.73 8.73 4.65
N PHE A 55 -7.15 9.36 3.56
CA PHE A 55 -8.01 10.54 3.65
C PHE A 55 -9.38 10.39 2.98
N VAL A 56 -9.60 9.39 2.09
CA VAL A 56 -10.89 9.20 1.41
C VAL A 56 -12.07 9.07 2.40
N ARG A 57 -11.86 8.44 3.55
CA ARG A 57 -12.88 8.29 4.59
C ARG A 57 -13.43 9.63 5.12
N PHE A 58 -12.60 10.68 5.14
CA PHE A 58 -13.00 11.99 5.60
C PHE A 58 -13.85 12.76 4.58
N LEU A 59 -13.82 12.34 3.32
CA LEU A 59 -14.70 12.88 2.29
C LEU A 59 -16.07 12.20 2.29
N VAL A 60 -16.14 10.93 2.70
CA VAL A 60 -17.36 10.12 2.68
C VAL A 60 -18.06 10.15 4.04
N ASP A 61 -17.33 10.00 5.14
CA ASP A 61 -17.88 10.03 6.50
C ASP A 61 -17.60 11.39 7.18
N LYS A 62 -18.50 12.33 6.95
CA LYS A 62 -18.40 13.70 7.45
C LYS A 62 -18.45 13.79 8.99
N GLY A 63 -19.01 12.79 9.67
CA GLY A 63 -19.08 12.73 11.13
C GLY A 63 -17.72 12.51 11.82
N GLN A 64 -16.73 12.02 11.10
CA GLN A 64 -15.38 11.80 11.63
C GLN A 64 -14.38 12.93 11.29
N ASN A 65 -14.83 13.97 10.62
CA ASN A 65 -13.96 15.07 10.21
C ASN A 65 -13.49 15.90 11.42
N LYS A 66 -12.15 15.94 11.56
CA LYS A 66 -11.46 16.81 12.54
C LYS A 66 -11.19 18.22 12.01
N GLN A 67 -11.36 18.41 10.71
CA GLN A 67 -11.15 19.66 9.98
C GLN A 67 -12.39 19.96 9.14
N PRO A 68 -12.61 21.21 8.74
CA PRO A 68 -13.65 21.55 7.77
C PRO A 68 -13.52 20.73 6.49
N GLU A 69 -14.64 20.31 5.91
CA GLU A 69 -14.69 19.50 4.68
C GLU A 69 -13.84 20.09 3.55
N ALA A 70 -13.92 21.41 3.34
CA ALA A 70 -13.12 22.11 2.34
C ALA A 70 -11.60 21.92 2.47
N VAL A 71 -11.09 21.60 3.66
CA VAL A 71 -9.68 21.31 3.87
C VAL A 71 -9.31 19.96 3.26
N TYR A 72 -10.20 18.95 3.40
CA TYR A 72 -9.97 17.64 2.81
C TYR A 72 -10.18 17.66 1.30
N GLU A 73 -11.19 18.38 0.80
CA GLU A 73 -11.43 18.57 -0.63
C GLU A 73 -10.22 19.23 -1.30
N LYS A 74 -9.72 20.32 -0.72
CA LYS A 74 -8.52 21.01 -1.21
C LYS A 74 -7.29 20.11 -1.18
N PHE A 75 -7.15 19.29 -0.15
CA PHE A 75 -6.04 18.34 -0.06
C PHE A 75 -6.08 17.30 -1.18
N VAL A 76 -7.26 16.74 -1.46
CA VAL A 76 -7.46 15.77 -2.55
C VAL A 76 -7.18 16.43 -3.91
N GLU A 77 -7.71 17.62 -4.14
CA GLU A 77 -7.41 18.41 -5.35
C GLU A 77 -5.90 18.58 -5.53
N ASP A 78 -5.19 18.97 -4.48
CA ASP A 78 -3.73 19.15 -4.51
C ASP A 78 -2.97 17.85 -4.83
N VAL A 79 -3.47 16.70 -4.37
CA VAL A 79 -2.88 15.38 -4.70
C VAL A 79 -3.03 15.07 -6.20
N TYR A 80 -4.22 15.31 -6.76
CA TYR A 80 -4.45 15.12 -8.21
C TYR A 80 -3.65 16.11 -9.06
N LEU A 81 -3.55 17.38 -8.65
CA LEU A 81 -2.72 18.37 -9.32
C LEU A 81 -1.23 18.00 -9.35
N GLN A 82 -0.73 17.35 -8.29
CA GLN A 82 0.65 16.82 -8.28
C GLN A 82 0.83 15.67 -9.28
N THR A 83 -0.18 14.82 -9.40
CA THR A 83 -0.16 13.71 -10.36
C THR A 83 -0.22 14.22 -11.78
N ASP A 84 -1.09 15.20 -12.06
CA ASP A 84 -1.16 15.89 -13.35
C ASP A 84 0.17 16.57 -13.70
N TYR A 85 0.77 17.27 -12.76
CA TYR A 85 2.10 17.86 -12.94
C TYR A 85 3.15 16.79 -13.28
N TYR A 86 3.15 15.65 -12.58
CA TYR A 86 4.09 14.57 -12.87
C TYR A 86 3.91 14.00 -14.27
N ILE A 87 2.68 13.71 -14.67
CA ILE A 87 2.36 13.25 -16.04
C ILE A 87 2.80 14.28 -17.06
N GLY A 88 2.54 15.57 -16.81
CA GLY A 88 2.93 16.67 -17.66
C GLY A 88 4.42 16.72 -18.01
N GLN A 89 5.29 16.20 -17.12
CA GLN A 89 6.74 16.16 -17.37
C GLN A 89 7.13 15.19 -18.51
N PHE A 90 6.22 14.34 -18.97
CA PHE A 90 6.47 13.36 -20.03
C PHE A 90 5.70 13.65 -21.33
N MET A 91 4.82 14.67 -21.34
CA MET A 91 3.95 14.91 -22.50
C MET A 91 4.72 15.34 -23.75
N HIS A 92 5.91 15.93 -23.62
CA HIS A 92 6.79 16.26 -24.75
C HIS A 92 7.25 15.02 -25.53
N LEU A 93 7.34 13.86 -24.86
CA LEU A 93 7.75 12.60 -25.49
C LEU A 93 6.77 12.15 -26.58
N LEU A 94 5.50 12.58 -26.55
CA LEU A 94 4.54 12.31 -27.61
C LEU A 94 4.97 12.93 -28.95
N ASP A 95 5.55 14.11 -28.92
CA ASP A 95 6.06 14.80 -30.10
C ASP A 95 7.35 14.13 -30.63
N GLU A 96 8.03 13.35 -29.80
CA GLU A 96 9.22 12.57 -30.12
C GLU A 96 8.90 11.13 -30.57
N GLY A 97 7.61 10.78 -30.70
CA GLY A 97 7.15 9.48 -31.19
C GLY A 97 6.96 8.42 -30.10
N TRP A 98 7.03 8.78 -28.82
CA TRP A 98 6.73 7.89 -27.71
C TRP A 98 5.23 7.65 -27.55
N THR A 99 4.88 6.50 -27.02
CA THR A 99 3.51 6.20 -26.54
C THR A 99 3.50 6.28 -25.01
N VAL A 100 2.64 7.14 -24.47
CA VAL A 100 2.44 7.27 -23.02
C VAL A 100 1.18 6.52 -22.62
N LEU A 101 1.32 5.53 -21.73
CA LEU A 101 0.22 4.75 -21.18
C LEU A 101 0.02 5.11 -19.71
N LEU A 102 -1.20 5.50 -19.34
CA LEU A 102 -1.62 5.69 -17.95
C LEU A 102 -2.45 4.50 -17.53
N VAL A 103 -1.99 3.81 -16.50
CA VAL A 103 -2.61 2.58 -15.99
C VAL A 103 -2.86 2.73 -14.50
N SER A 104 -4.01 2.26 -14.04
CA SER A 104 -4.34 2.13 -12.62
C SER A 104 -4.57 0.66 -12.29
N ASP A 105 -4.05 0.19 -11.17
CA ASP A 105 -4.21 -1.17 -10.66
C ASP A 105 -5.57 -1.37 -9.98
N HIS A 106 -6.10 -0.35 -9.30
CA HIS A 106 -7.41 -0.39 -8.65
C HIS A 106 -8.00 1.01 -8.42
N ALA A 107 -9.28 1.04 -8.13
CA ALA A 107 -9.97 2.22 -7.65
C ALA A 107 -9.89 2.31 -6.11
N GLN A 108 -10.10 3.51 -5.55
CA GLN A 108 -10.14 3.71 -4.11
C GLN A 108 -11.55 3.48 -3.58
N VAL A 109 -11.67 2.57 -2.62
CA VAL A 109 -12.92 2.31 -1.87
C VAL A 109 -12.79 2.90 -0.48
N CYS A 110 -13.86 3.57 -0.01
CA CYS A 110 -13.90 4.05 1.37
C CYS A 110 -14.05 2.86 2.32
N PRO A 111 -13.16 2.67 3.30
CA PRO A 111 -13.25 1.59 4.28
C PRO A 111 -14.28 1.90 5.38
N VAL A 112 -15.52 2.17 4.99
CA VAL A 112 -16.64 2.39 5.92
C VAL A 112 -17.03 1.03 6.50
N ASN A 113 -16.54 0.64 7.61
CA ASN A 113 -16.75 -0.62 8.32
C ASN A 113 -15.69 -1.71 8.06
N LEU A 114 -14.58 -1.41 7.40
CA LEU A 114 -13.48 -2.37 7.43
C LEU A 114 -12.72 -2.22 8.75
N PRO A 115 -12.49 -3.33 9.45
CA PRO A 115 -11.59 -3.32 10.59
C PRO A 115 -10.19 -2.89 10.13
N THR A 116 -9.53 -2.16 10.99
CA THR A 116 -8.19 -1.66 10.76
C THR A 116 -7.21 -2.80 10.50
N TYR A 117 -6.60 -2.79 9.32
CA TYR A 117 -5.46 -3.61 8.92
C TYR A 117 -5.73 -5.11 8.77
N LEU A 118 -6.11 -5.49 7.57
CA LEU A 118 -5.91 -6.84 7.03
C LEU A 118 -4.41 -7.17 7.16
N GLY A 119 -4.09 -8.31 7.76
CA GLY A 119 -2.70 -8.77 7.89
C GLY A 119 -1.91 -8.25 9.08
N ASP A 120 -2.48 -7.46 9.96
CA ASP A 120 -1.97 -7.28 11.33
C ASP A 120 -2.27 -8.57 12.13
N ILE A 121 -1.34 -8.97 12.98
CA ILE A 121 -1.51 -10.09 13.90
C ILE A 121 -2.74 -9.96 14.82
N LEU A 122 -3.31 -8.78 14.91
CA LEU A 122 -4.60 -8.48 15.53
C LEU A 122 -5.70 -8.21 14.52
N GLY A 123 -5.42 -8.36 13.22
CA GLY A 123 -6.38 -8.14 12.15
C GLY A 123 -7.49 -9.18 12.13
N VAL A 124 -8.61 -8.84 11.51
CA VAL A 124 -9.77 -9.73 11.41
C VAL A 124 -9.42 -11.06 10.76
N ASN A 125 -8.58 -11.04 9.72
CA ASN A 125 -8.18 -12.27 9.03
C ASN A 125 -7.46 -13.24 9.96
N VAL A 126 -6.54 -12.74 10.79
CA VAL A 126 -5.85 -13.59 11.77
C VAL A 126 -6.83 -14.16 12.80
N ARG A 127 -7.80 -13.36 13.26
CA ARG A 127 -8.84 -13.82 14.18
C ARG A 127 -9.75 -14.88 13.57
N ILE A 128 -10.18 -14.70 12.34
CA ILE A 128 -10.95 -15.72 11.61
C ILE A 128 -10.14 -17.01 11.47
N MET A 129 -8.88 -16.93 11.09
CA MET A 129 -8.00 -18.08 10.96
C MET A 129 -7.76 -18.79 12.31
N GLN A 130 -7.75 -18.04 13.43
CA GLN A 130 -7.70 -18.63 14.77
C GLN A 130 -8.99 -19.35 15.13
N GLU A 131 -10.14 -18.74 14.87
CA GLU A 131 -11.46 -19.33 15.16
C GLU A 131 -11.69 -20.60 14.35
N LEU A 132 -11.18 -20.64 13.11
CA LEU A 132 -11.20 -21.82 12.23
C LEU A 132 -10.11 -22.86 12.58
N GLY A 133 -9.19 -22.56 13.50
CA GLY A 133 -8.16 -23.48 13.95
C GLY A 133 -6.92 -23.60 13.04
N PHE A 134 -6.77 -22.72 12.06
CA PHE A 134 -5.60 -22.72 11.16
C PHE A 134 -4.41 -21.96 11.71
N THR A 135 -4.64 -20.89 12.47
CA THR A 135 -3.59 -20.06 13.08
C THR A 135 -3.67 -20.12 14.60
N ALA A 136 -2.53 -20.22 15.26
CA ALA A 136 -2.43 -20.14 16.70
C ALA A 136 -1.51 -18.98 17.12
N LEU A 137 -1.87 -18.28 18.19
CA LEU A 137 -0.99 -17.33 18.87
C LEU A 137 -0.32 -17.98 20.06
N LYS A 138 0.89 -17.53 20.40
CA LYS A 138 1.54 -17.90 21.65
C LYS A 138 0.76 -17.34 22.83
N THR A 139 0.87 -18.01 23.97
CA THR A 139 0.31 -17.55 25.25
C THR A 139 1.43 -17.31 26.26
N ASP A 140 1.19 -16.39 27.19
CA ASP A 140 2.03 -16.20 28.36
C ASP A 140 1.77 -17.28 29.43
N GLU A 141 2.48 -17.22 30.54
CA GLU A 141 2.34 -18.15 31.67
C GLU A 141 0.94 -18.13 32.34
N ASN A 142 0.18 -17.05 32.10
CA ASN A 142 -1.17 -16.88 32.63
C ASN A 142 -2.25 -17.27 31.61
N GLY A 143 -1.85 -17.72 30.40
CA GLY A 143 -2.75 -18.10 29.33
C GLY A 143 -3.26 -16.94 28.49
N ASN A 144 -2.71 -15.72 28.64
CA ASN A 144 -3.09 -14.59 27.79
C ASN A 144 -2.37 -14.68 26.44
N GLU A 145 -3.08 -14.38 25.38
CA GLU A 145 -2.51 -14.35 24.01
C GLU A 145 -1.46 -13.24 23.88
N LEU A 146 -0.31 -13.62 23.31
CA LEU A 146 0.75 -12.71 22.89
C LEU A 146 0.53 -12.30 21.42
N ARG A 147 1.14 -11.19 21.02
CA ARG A 147 1.16 -10.76 19.61
C ARG A 147 2.23 -11.50 18.80
N GLU A 148 2.26 -12.81 18.95
CA GLU A 148 3.24 -13.67 18.29
C GLU A 148 2.56 -14.95 17.81
N ILE A 149 2.84 -15.33 16.55
CA ILE A 149 2.36 -16.60 15.98
C ILE A 149 3.05 -17.78 16.67
N ASP A 150 2.27 -18.77 17.08
CA ASP A 150 2.76 -20.10 17.46
C ASP A 150 2.90 -20.97 16.20
N TRP A 151 4.05 -20.89 15.56
CA TRP A 151 4.33 -21.61 14.33
C TRP A 151 4.26 -23.12 14.47
N SER A 152 4.44 -23.64 15.67
CA SER A 152 4.34 -25.09 15.93
C SER A 152 2.92 -25.64 15.85
N LYS A 153 1.92 -24.75 15.83
CA LYS A 153 0.49 -25.08 15.79
C LYS A 153 -0.23 -24.39 14.63
N THR A 154 0.46 -23.59 13.82
CA THR A 154 -0.13 -22.82 12.73
C THR A 154 0.00 -23.57 11.42
N LYS A 155 -1.11 -24.05 10.87
CA LYS A 155 -1.18 -24.72 9.56
C LYS A 155 -1.20 -23.71 8.42
N ALA A 156 -1.96 -22.62 8.58
CA ALA A 156 -2.09 -21.56 7.60
C ALA A 156 -2.17 -20.19 8.27
N ILE A 157 -1.72 -19.17 7.57
CA ILE A 157 -1.76 -17.78 8.03
C ILE A 157 -2.32 -16.88 6.94
N ALA A 158 -3.31 -16.07 7.31
CA ALA A 158 -3.75 -14.97 6.47
C ALA A 158 -2.79 -13.79 6.67
N ILE A 159 -2.27 -13.30 5.57
CA ILE A 159 -1.47 -12.09 5.57
C ILE A 159 -2.27 -10.92 5.00
N ARG A 160 -1.59 -9.84 4.72
CA ARG A 160 -2.18 -8.63 4.17
C ARG A 160 -3.08 -8.95 2.97
N GLU A 161 -4.28 -8.33 2.98
CA GLU A 161 -5.31 -8.48 1.94
C GLU A 161 -5.98 -9.86 1.95
N ASN A 162 -5.96 -10.58 0.85
CA ASN A 162 -6.70 -11.84 0.67
C ASN A 162 -5.77 -13.05 0.59
N ASP A 163 -4.48 -12.86 0.84
CA ASP A 163 -3.52 -13.94 0.68
C ASP A 163 -3.48 -14.82 1.92
N ILE A 164 -3.60 -16.13 1.71
CA ILE A 164 -3.44 -17.15 2.74
C ILE A 164 -2.26 -18.04 2.37
N TYR A 165 -1.36 -18.24 3.31
CA TYR A 165 -0.18 -19.08 3.14
C TYR A 165 -0.28 -20.32 4.00
N ILE A 166 -0.16 -21.49 3.38
CA ILE A 166 -0.04 -22.75 4.08
C ILE A 166 1.40 -22.89 4.59
N ASN A 167 1.57 -23.25 5.84
CA ASN A 167 2.86 -23.41 6.50
C ASN A 167 3.48 -24.78 6.22
N VAL A 168 4.06 -24.92 5.02
CA VAL A 168 4.49 -26.22 4.45
C VAL A 168 5.88 -26.59 4.93
N LYS A 169 6.03 -27.80 5.40
CA LYS A 169 7.28 -28.40 5.84
C LYS A 169 8.30 -28.51 4.71
N GLY A 170 9.52 -28.09 4.98
CA GLY A 170 10.58 -28.07 3.99
C GLY A 170 10.59 -26.86 3.06
N ARG A 171 9.45 -26.21 2.83
CA ARG A 171 9.35 -24.91 2.12
C ARG A 171 9.49 -23.76 3.11
N ASP A 172 8.74 -23.82 4.19
CA ASP A 172 8.69 -22.73 5.17
C ASP A 172 9.56 -23.04 6.37
N LYS A 173 10.21 -22.02 6.94
CA LYS A 173 11.19 -22.17 8.04
C LYS A 173 10.63 -22.94 9.24
N TYR A 174 9.35 -22.77 9.50
CA TYR A 174 8.64 -23.39 10.62
C TYR A 174 7.47 -24.24 10.15
N GLY A 175 7.53 -24.77 8.93
CA GLY A 175 6.47 -25.54 8.31
C GLY A 175 6.10 -26.79 9.11
N ILE A 176 4.79 -27.03 9.23
CA ILE A 176 4.24 -28.18 9.94
C ILE A 176 3.31 -29.05 9.07
N VAL A 177 2.79 -28.48 7.97
CA VAL A 177 1.95 -29.22 7.00
C VAL A 177 2.87 -30.03 6.10
N GLU A 178 2.66 -31.32 5.98
CA GLU A 178 3.43 -32.14 5.05
C GLU A 178 3.12 -31.72 3.59
N PRO A 179 4.10 -31.76 2.67
CA PRO A 179 3.91 -31.29 1.31
C PRO A 179 2.75 -31.99 0.57
N GLU A 180 2.54 -33.28 0.85
CA GLU A 180 1.45 -34.07 0.31
C GLU A 180 0.06 -33.64 0.81
N ASP A 181 -0.03 -33.05 2.00
CA ASP A 181 -1.27 -32.60 2.63
C ASP A 181 -1.59 -31.13 2.29
N GLN A 182 -0.69 -30.41 1.59
CA GLN A 182 -0.86 -29.00 1.29
C GLN A 182 -2.20 -28.72 0.62
N TYR A 183 -2.55 -29.49 -0.42
CA TYR A 183 -3.75 -29.27 -1.19
C TYR A 183 -5.04 -29.52 -0.37
N GLU A 184 -5.02 -30.50 0.53
CA GLU A 184 -6.15 -30.74 1.44
C GLU A 184 -6.38 -29.55 2.37
N VAL A 185 -5.33 -28.98 2.93
CA VAL A 185 -5.40 -27.78 3.79
C VAL A 185 -5.84 -26.55 3.00
N GLU A 186 -5.42 -26.41 1.72
CA GLU A 186 -5.88 -25.32 0.84
C GLU A 186 -7.40 -25.40 0.57
N GLU A 187 -7.95 -26.61 0.42
CA GLU A 187 -9.39 -26.81 0.22
C GLU A 187 -10.21 -26.61 1.51
N GLU A 188 -9.59 -26.77 2.69
CA GLU A 188 -10.23 -26.56 3.99
C GLU A 188 -10.32 -25.05 4.37
N VAL A 189 -9.45 -24.20 3.83
CA VAL A 189 -9.35 -22.77 4.11
C VAL A 189 -10.31 -21.95 3.25
#